data_60f7475dab561aa51fb5b2761d526640
#
_entry.id   60f7475dab561aa51fb5b2761d526640
#
_cell.length_a   1.000
_cell.length_b   1.000
_cell.length_c   1.000
_cell.angle_alpha   90.00
_cell.angle_beta   90.00
_cell.angle_gamma   90.00
#
_symmetry.space_group_name_H-M   'P 1'
#
loop_
_entity.id
_entity.type
_entity.pdbx_description
1 polymer ?
#
loop_
_entity_poly.entity_id
_entity_poly.type
_entity_poly.pdbx_seq_one_letter_code
_entity_poly.pdbx_strand_id
1 'polypeptide(L)'
;MSTDSWPPCRKQTKHDHAREAHPLFKDHSAARMVENWGDDVPEGKVTDFHRSVRKKDDEAVLFSWIEWPSREARDAGMKALMQDQRMQTLKMPFDGQRLIFGGFSPIVETGSPKGAGYADGFVVPVPAVNRDAYTRMALNASSVFKEYGALRIVEGWGDDVPDGKVTVFRRAVEAEDGESIVFSWIEWPSKQARDDAWPKLMADPRMRPDKANQPFDAQRMIYGGFAILLDA
;
A
#
# COMPACT_ATOMS: atom_id res chain seq x y z
N MET A 1 18.79 14.88 -33.25
CA MET A 1 17.98 13.80 -32.71
C MET A 1 18.18 13.83 -31.18
N SER A 2 17.31 14.52 -30.47
CA SER A 2 17.39 14.63 -29.02
C SER A 2 16.63 13.43 -28.41
N THR A 3 17.37 12.52 -27.81
CA THR A 3 16.81 11.47 -26.98
C THR A 3 16.45 12.11 -25.65
N ASP A 4 15.22 12.60 -25.51
CA ASP A 4 14.68 12.99 -24.23
C ASP A 4 14.48 11.72 -23.38
N SER A 5 15.57 11.29 -22.75
CA SER A 5 15.51 10.32 -21.67
C SER A 5 14.85 11.03 -20.48
N TRP A 6 13.65 10.60 -20.12
CA TRP A 6 13.01 11.01 -18.89
C TRP A 6 13.98 10.79 -17.72
N PRO A 7 14.25 11.82 -16.90
CA PRO A 7 15.09 11.62 -15.73
C PRO A 7 14.41 10.61 -14.80
N PRO A 8 15.19 9.75 -14.12
CA PRO A 8 14.64 8.82 -13.13
C PRO A 8 13.81 9.61 -12.11
N CYS A 9 12.68 9.01 -11.67
CA CYS A 9 11.83 9.64 -10.67
C CYS A 9 12.65 9.87 -9.39
N ARG A 10 13.14 11.10 -9.21
CA ARG A 10 13.87 11.47 -8.01
C ARG A 10 12.90 11.63 -6.85
N LYS A 11 13.31 11.22 -5.67
CA LYS A 11 12.52 11.34 -4.43
C LYS A 11 11.93 12.75 -4.26
N GLN A 12 12.72 13.79 -4.56
CA GLN A 12 12.27 15.18 -4.52
C GLN A 12 11.15 15.47 -5.53
N THR A 13 11.28 15.04 -6.78
CA THR A 13 10.26 15.24 -7.83
C THR A 13 8.94 14.57 -7.47
N LYS A 14 8.98 13.38 -6.84
CA LYS A 14 7.77 12.70 -6.37
C LYS A 14 7.13 13.42 -5.19
N HIS A 15 7.93 13.93 -4.25
CA HIS A 15 7.44 14.72 -3.13
C HIS A 15 6.76 16.01 -3.60
N ASP A 16 7.35 16.72 -4.57
CA ASP A 16 6.77 17.93 -5.13
C ASP A 16 5.44 17.64 -5.83
N HIS A 17 5.38 16.58 -6.64
CA HIS A 17 4.13 16.11 -7.27
C HIS A 17 3.05 15.78 -6.23
N ALA A 18 3.39 15.05 -5.17
CA ALA A 18 2.45 14.70 -4.11
C ALA A 18 1.86 15.94 -3.44
N ARG A 19 2.69 16.97 -3.20
CA ARG A 19 2.24 18.25 -2.64
C ARG A 19 1.32 19.03 -3.59
N GLU A 20 1.56 18.95 -4.89
CA GLU A 20 0.69 19.57 -5.91
C GLU A 20 -0.63 18.81 -6.07
N ALA A 21 -0.61 17.47 -5.97
CA ALA A 21 -1.78 16.62 -6.09
C ALA A 21 -2.70 16.68 -4.86
N HIS A 22 -2.14 16.75 -3.64
CA HIS A 22 -2.91 16.67 -2.39
C HIS A 22 -4.10 17.66 -2.32
N PRO A 23 -3.95 18.98 -2.63
CA PRO A 23 -5.09 19.90 -2.59
C PRO A 23 -6.25 19.47 -3.51
N LEU A 24 -5.94 18.84 -4.67
CA LEU A 24 -6.96 18.37 -5.60
C LEU A 24 -7.80 17.25 -4.98
N PHE A 25 -7.14 16.26 -4.36
CA PHE A 25 -7.83 15.17 -3.68
C PHE A 25 -8.66 15.68 -2.49
N LYS A 26 -8.11 16.61 -1.72
CA LYS A 26 -8.80 17.24 -0.58
C LYS A 26 -10.04 18.02 -1.01
N ASP A 27 -9.96 18.82 -2.08
CA ASP A 27 -11.09 19.56 -2.65
C ASP A 27 -12.22 18.63 -3.08
N HIS A 28 -11.90 17.38 -3.42
CA HIS A 28 -12.84 16.34 -3.80
C HIS A 28 -13.13 15.33 -2.70
N SER A 29 -12.99 15.73 -1.42
CA SER A 29 -13.43 15.00 -0.22
C SER A 29 -12.54 13.84 0.23
N ALA A 30 -11.29 13.73 -0.23
CA ALA A 30 -10.33 12.85 0.42
C ALA A 30 -10.07 13.29 1.85
N ALA A 31 -10.06 12.35 2.78
CA ALA A 31 -9.83 12.62 4.20
C ALA A 31 -8.34 12.67 4.55
N ARG A 32 -7.53 11.85 3.88
CA ARG A 32 -6.07 11.77 4.07
C ARG A 32 -5.42 11.20 2.82
N MET A 33 -4.24 11.70 2.48
CA MET A 33 -3.40 11.18 1.40
C MET A 33 -2.01 10.90 1.95
N VAL A 34 -1.51 9.68 1.74
CA VAL A 34 -0.17 9.28 2.15
C VAL A 34 0.60 8.75 0.97
N GLU A 35 1.76 9.35 0.73
CA GLU A 35 2.69 8.98 -0.34
C GLU A 35 4.00 8.50 0.27
N ASN A 36 4.44 7.32 -0.14
CA ASN A 36 5.61 6.68 0.44
C ASN A 36 6.60 6.25 -0.64
N TRP A 37 7.89 6.31 -0.28
CA TRP A 37 9.03 5.92 -1.10
C TRP A 37 9.62 4.61 -0.62
N GLY A 38 9.80 3.64 -1.54
CA GLY A 38 10.44 2.36 -1.24
C GLY A 38 11.85 2.55 -0.70
N ASP A 39 12.07 2.08 0.51
CA ASP A 39 13.31 2.22 1.27
C ASP A 39 13.91 0.85 1.60
N ASP A 40 13.09 -0.08 2.07
CA ASP A 40 13.45 -1.45 2.40
C ASP A 40 12.47 -2.41 1.71
N VAL A 41 12.64 -2.57 0.39
CA VAL A 41 11.76 -3.39 -0.46
C VAL A 41 12.51 -4.62 -0.92
N PRO A 42 12.32 -5.79 -0.27
CA PRO A 42 13.06 -6.99 -0.59
C PRO A 42 12.60 -7.65 -1.89
N GLU A 43 13.51 -8.37 -2.53
CA GLU A 43 13.16 -9.31 -3.59
C GLU A 43 12.53 -10.57 -3.01
N GLY A 44 11.40 -10.97 -3.56
CA GLY A 44 10.68 -12.19 -3.19
C GLY A 44 11.10 -13.41 -4.02
N LYS A 45 10.76 -14.60 -3.53
CA LYS A 45 11.02 -15.85 -4.28
C LYS A 45 10.01 -16.06 -5.40
N VAL A 46 8.73 -15.85 -5.15
CA VAL A 46 7.63 -16.02 -6.10
C VAL A 46 7.34 -14.70 -6.77
N THR A 47 6.97 -13.69 -5.99
CA THR A 47 6.67 -12.35 -6.45
C THR A 47 7.13 -11.31 -5.42
N ASP A 48 7.20 -10.03 -5.81
CA ASP A 48 7.62 -8.90 -4.97
C ASP A 48 7.10 -7.58 -5.57
N PHE A 49 7.28 -6.49 -4.85
CA PHE A 49 6.89 -5.16 -5.34
C PHE A 49 7.64 -4.73 -6.61
N HIS A 50 8.91 -5.13 -6.79
CA HIS A 50 9.68 -4.78 -7.98
C HIS A 50 9.08 -5.42 -9.24
N ARG A 51 8.78 -6.72 -9.19
CA ARG A 51 8.14 -7.46 -10.28
C ARG A 51 6.72 -6.98 -10.53
N SER A 52 5.95 -6.68 -9.46
CA SER A 52 4.56 -6.27 -9.57
C SER A 52 4.37 -5.01 -10.42
N VAL A 53 5.29 -4.03 -10.32
CA VAL A 53 5.28 -2.78 -11.09
C VAL A 53 6.25 -2.80 -12.29
N ARG A 54 6.90 -3.95 -12.57
CA ARG A 54 7.92 -4.05 -13.62
C ARG A 54 9.01 -2.98 -13.47
N LYS A 55 9.52 -2.84 -12.24
CA LYS A 55 10.52 -1.83 -11.89
C LYS A 55 11.74 -1.93 -12.79
N LYS A 56 12.25 -0.79 -13.29
CA LYS A 56 13.53 -0.67 -13.97
C LYS A 56 14.65 -0.34 -12.96
N ASP A 57 15.91 -0.50 -13.37
CA ASP A 57 17.07 -0.37 -12.47
C ASP A 57 17.19 1.00 -11.80
N ASP A 58 16.80 2.07 -12.49
CA ASP A 58 16.87 3.46 -12.04
C ASP A 58 15.58 3.96 -11.35
N GLU A 59 14.61 3.08 -11.13
CA GLU A 59 13.31 3.42 -10.52
C GLU A 59 13.24 2.97 -9.06
N ALA A 60 12.34 3.59 -8.29
CA ALA A 60 11.92 3.15 -6.98
C ALA A 60 10.45 2.76 -7.00
N VAL A 61 10.07 1.84 -6.12
CA VAL A 61 8.67 1.51 -5.87
C VAL A 61 8.03 2.61 -5.03
N LEU A 62 6.81 3.00 -5.39
CA LEU A 62 5.96 3.87 -4.59
C LEU A 62 4.82 3.03 -4.01
N PHE A 63 4.47 3.32 -2.76
CA PHE A 63 3.36 2.69 -2.06
C PHE A 63 2.52 3.79 -1.43
N SER A 64 1.27 3.93 -1.86
CA SER A 64 0.46 5.10 -1.51
C SER A 64 -0.97 4.70 -1.25
N TRP A 65 -1.65 5.45 -0.39
CA TRP A 65 -3.08 5.30 -0.18
C TRP A 65 -3.76 6.65 0.02
N ILE A 66 -5.05 6.66 -0.27
CA ILE A 66 -5.93 7.80 -0.04
C ILE A 66 -7.13 7.29 0.75
N GLU A 67 -7.40 7.93 1.88
CA GLU A 67 -8.52 7.60 2.74
C GLU A 67 -9.72 8.49 2.39
N TRP A 68 -10.89 7.86 2.34
CA TRP A 68 -12.15 8.52 2.02
C TRP A 68 -13.17 8.23 3.12
N PRO A 69 -14.11 9.18 3.40
CA PRO A 69 -15.15 8.97 4.41
C PRO A 69 -16.06 7.77 4.11
N SER A 70 -16.28 7.46 2.83
CA SER A 70 -17.04 6.28 2.39
C SER A 70 -16.67 5.92 0.94
N ARG A 71 -17.15 4.75 0.49
CA ARG A 71 -17.03 4.34 -0.91
C ARG A 71 -17.70 5.32 -1.87
N GLU A 72 -18.89 5.79 -1.52
CA GLU A 72 -19.65 6.77 -2.33
C GLU A 72 -18.87 8.08 -2.47
N ALA A 73 -18.23 8.56 -1.37
CA ALA A 73 -17.38 9.75 -1.38
C ALA A 73 -16.16 9.54 -2.29
N ARG A 74 -15.52 8.35 -2.22
CA ARG A 74 -14.42 7.97 -3.12
C ARG A 74 -14.86 7.99 -4.58
N ASP A 75 -15.95 7.31 -4.90
CA ASP A 75 -16.43 7.17 -6.28
C ASP A 75 -16.81 8.53 -6.88
N ALA A 76 -17.49 9.38 -6.10
CA ALA A 76 -17.82 10.75 -6.50
C ALA A 76 -16.56 11.63 -6.64
N GLY A 77 -15.65 11.56 -5.68
CA GLY A 77 -14.39 12.31 -5.68
C GLY A 77 -13.49 11.93 -6.85
N MET A 78 -13.28 10.64 -7.09
CA MET A 78 -12.48 10.15 -8.23
C MET A 78 -13.09 10.56 -9.58
N LYS A 79 -14.42 10.49 -9.72
CA LYS A 79 -15.11 10.96 -10.91
C LYS A 79 -14.92 12.47 -11.15
N ALA A 80 -15.00 13.27 -10.09
CA ALA A 80 -14.78 14.71 -10.16
C ALA A 80 -13.33 15.06 -10.49
N LEU A 81 -12.36 14.36 -9.87
CA LEU A 81 -10.93 14.49 -10.18
C LEU A 81 -10.60 14.25 -11.65
N MET A 82 -11.19 13.23 -12.28
CA MET A 82 -11.00 12.95 -13.72
C MET A 82 -11.48 14.10 -14.62
N GLN A 83 -12.40 14.93 -14.14
CA GLN A 83 -12.96 16.08 -14.87
C GLN A 83 -12.26 17.40 -14.50
N ASP A 84 -11.43 17.40 -13.46
CA ASP A 84 -10.72 18.60 -13.00
C ASP A 84 -9.57 18.93 -13.97
N GLN A 85 -9.58 20.16 -14.53
CA GLN A 85 -8.55 20.61 -15.46
C GLN A 85 -7.15 20.65 -14.82
N ARG A 86 -7.08 20.91 -13.52
CA ARG A 86 -5.82 20.91 -12.77
C ARG A 86 -5.18 19.51 -12.79
N MET A 87 -5.99 18.45 -12.67
CA MET A 87 -5.53 17.07 -12.74
C MET A 87 -5.00 16.70 -14.11
N GLN A 88 -5.61 17.24 -15.18
CA GLN A 88 -5.17 16.99 -16.57
C GLN A 88 -3.83 17.66 -16.89
N THR A 89 -3.48 18.73 -16.18
CA THR A 89 -2.22 19.47 -16.37
C THR A 89 -1.11 18.99 -15.44
N LEU A 90 -1.44 18.20 -14.43
CA LEU A 90 -0.48 17.67 -13.47
C LEU A 90 0.46 16.66 -14.13
N LYS A 91 1.75 16.94 -14.10
CA LYS A 91 2.77 16.05 -14.70
C LYS A 91 3.01 14.86 -13.78
N MET A 92 2.73 13.66 -14.27
CA MET A 92 3.00 12.41 -13.54
C MET A 92 4.51 12.13 -13.53
N PRO A 93 5.17 12.00 -12.37
CA PRO A 93 6.59 11.68 -12.28
C PRO A 93 6.86 10.16 -12.33
N PHE A 94 5.89 9.38 -12.74
CA PHE A 94 5.94 7.93 -12.86
C PHE A 94 5.18 7.45 -14.09
N ASP A 95 5.44 6.21 -14.49
CA ASP A 95 4.76 5.58 -15.63
C ASP A 95 3.35 5.14 -15.22
N GLY A 96 2.33 5.90 -15.62
CA GLY A 96 0.92 5.61 -15.32
C GLY A 96 0.41 4.28 -15.89
N GLN A 97 1.07 3.70 -16.91
CA GLN A 97 0.69 2.38 -17.44
C GLN A 97 1.04 1.24 -16.48
N ARG A 98 1.98 1.47 -15.58
CA ARG A 98 2.42 0.52 -14.55
C ARG A 98 1.85 0.82 -13.17
N LEU A 99 0.99 1.82 -13.06
CA LEU A 99 0.26 2.11 -11.83
C LEU A 99 -0.71 0.97 -11.52
N ILE A 100 -0.62 0.42 -10.30
CA ILE A 100 -1.58 -0.52 -9.75
C ILE A 100 -2.50 0.26 -8.82
N PHE A 101 -3.80 0.16 -9.01
CA PHE A 101 -4.79 0.85 -8.19
C PHE A 101 -6.02 -0.02 -7.92
N GLY A 102 -6.75 0.29 -6.86
CA GLY A 102 -7.98 -0.39 -6.48
C GLY A 102 -8.63 0.27 -5.28
N GLY A 103 -9.86 -0.12 -4.99
CA GLY A 103 -10.64 0.28 -3.83
C GLY A 103 -10.69 -0.85 -2.80
N PHE A 104 -10.58 -0.47 -1.54
CA PHE A 104 -10.51 -1.39 -0.42
C PHE A 104 -11.36 -0.88 0.74
N SER A 105 -12.13 -1.79 1.35
CA SER A 105 -12.87 -1.51 2.58
C SER A 105 -12.10 -2.02 3.78
N PRO A 106 -11.85 -1.21 4.81
CA PRO A 106 -11.16 -1.66 6.01
C PRO A 106 -11.92 -2.80 6.71
N ILE A 107 -11.24 -3.91 6.97
CA ILE A 107 -11.74 -5.03 7.80
C ILE A 107 -11.08 -5.06 9.18
N VAL A 108 -9.91 -4.45 9.31
CA VAL A 108 -9.25 -4.15 10.58
C VAL A 108 -8.67 -2.75 10.47
N GLU A 109 -8.93 -1.94 11.49
CA GLU A 109 -8.29 -0.65 11.67
C GLU A 109 -8.09 -0.40 13.16
N THR A 110 -6.83 -0.19 13.57
CA THR A 110 -6.49 0.02 14.99
C THR A 110 -5.42 1.09 15.13
N GLY A 111 -5.50 1.91 16.17
CA GLY A 111 -4.51 2.94 16.47
C GLY A 111 -4.78 4.30 15.84
N SER A 112 -3.73 5.12 15.72
CA SER A 112 -3.79 6.47 15.16
C SER A 112 -2.53 6.78 14.37
N PRO A 113 -2.62 7.46 13.21
CA PRO A 113 -1.48 7.78 12.37
C PRO A 113 -0.60 8.91 12.92
N LYS A 114 -1.02 9.55 14.01
CA LYS A 114 -0.33 10.74 14.55
C LYS A 114 1.13 10.45 14.88
N GLY A 115 2.03 11.13 14.18
CA GLY A 115 3.47 10.98 14.37
C GLY A 115 4.11 9.87 13.55
N ALA A 116 3.40 9.32 12.55
CA ALA A 116 3.96 8.34 11.63
C ALA A 116 5.06 8.98 10.76
N GLY A 117 6.17 8.26 10.60
CA GLY A 117 7.30 8.65 9.75
C GLY A 117 7.77 7.53 8.83
N TYR A 118 7.23 6.32 9.00
CA TYR A 118 7.57 5.15 8.22
C TYR A 118 6.38 4.20 8.12
N ALA A 119 6.29 3.43 7.04
CA ALA A 119 5.23 2.44 6.87
C ALA A 119 5.79 1.11 6.34
N ASP A 120 5.27 -0.01 6.84
CA ASP A 120 5.33 -1.27 6.11
C ASP A 120 4.07 -1.41 5.26
N GLY A 121 4.22 -1.85 4.02
CA GLY A 121 3.12 -2.10 3.09
C GLY A 121 3.06 -3.56 2.67
N PHE A 122 1.84 -4.08 2.51
CA PHE A 122 1.59 -5.47 2.14
C PHE A 122 0.50 -5.57 1.08
N VAL A 123 0.64 -6.55 0.19
CA VAL A 123 -0.46 -7.02 -0.65
C VAL A 123 -0.55 -8.53 -0.52
N VAL A 124 -1.73 -9.04 -0.21
CA VAL A 124 -1.93 -10.43 0.18
C VAL A 124 -3.09 -11.04 -0.62
N PRO A 125 -2.89 -12.18 -1.30
CA PRO A 125 -3.98 -12.95 -1.88
C PRO A 125 -4.62 -13.81 -0.78
N VAL A 126 -5.93 -13.67 -0.58
CA VAL A 126 -6.67 -14.39 0.47
C VAL A 126 -7.88 -15.08 -0.16
N PRO A 127 -8.03 -16.41 -0.04
CA PRO A 127 -9.27 -17.07 -0.44
C PRO A 127 -10.48 -16.38 0.18
N ALA A 128 -11.47 -16.00 -0.65
CA ALA A 128 -12.61 -15.19 -0.18
C ALA A 128 -13.39 -15.86 0.96
N VAL A 129 -13.41 -17.19 0.97
CA VAL A 129 -14.04 -18.00 2.04
C VAL A 129 -13.31 -17.87 3.38
N ASN A 130 -12.05 -17.43 3.38
CA ASN A 130 -11.22 -17.27 4.57
C ASN A 130 -11.26 -15.85 5.15
N ARG A 131 -12.11 -14.95 4.63
CA ARG A 131 -12.17 -13.53 5.07
C ARG A 131 -12.25 -13.39 6.59
N ASP A 132 -13.16 -14.13 7.25
CA ASP A 132 -13.33 -14.04 8.70
C ASP A 132 -12.15 -14.61 9.47
N ALA A 133 -11.53 -15.67 8.98
CA ALA A 133 -10.33 -16.25 9.58
C ALA A 133 -9.14 -15.29 9.46
N TYR A 134 -8.97 -14.65 8.29
CA TYR A 134 -7.97 -13.62 8.05
C TYR A 134 -8.20 -12.41 8.97
N THR A 135 -9.42 -11.90 9.05
CA THR A 135 -9.78 -10.76 9.91
C THR A 135 -9.43 -11.01 11.38
N ARG A 136 -9.77 -12.21 11.91
CA ARG A 136 -9.41 -12.58 13.29
C ARG A 136 -7.90 -12.66 13.49
N MET A 137 -7.18 -13.26 12.57
CA MET A 137 -5.71 -13.34 12.61
C MET A 137 -5.08 -11.94 12.62
N ALA A 138 -5.49 -11.08 11.70
CA ALA A 138 -4.99 -9.72 11.56
C ALA A 138 -5.30 -8.86 12.81
N LEU A 139 -6.49 -8.99 13.37
CA LEU A 139 -6.88 -8.31 14.61
C LEU A 139 -6.01 -8.74 15.80
N ASN A 140 -5.73 -10.04 15.93
CA ASN A 140 -4.84 -10.55 16.97
C ASN A 140 -3.41 -10.03 16.78
N ALA A 141 -2.89 -10.09 15.55
CA ALA A 141 -1.57 -9.59 15.22
C ALA A 141 -1.45 -8.07 15.48
N SER A 142 -2.49 -7.29 15.18
CA SER A 142 -2.49 -5.85 15.38
C SER A 142 -2.24 -5.44 16.83
N SER A 143 -2.73 -6.22 17.78
CA SER A 143 -2.49 -5.99 19.22
C SER A 143 -1.01 -6.17 19.54
N VAL A 144 -0.37 -7.20 19.00
CA VAL A 144 1.05 -7.48 19.21
C VAL A 144 1.91 -6.40 18.55
N PHE A 145 1.62 -6.02 17.30
CA PHE A 145 2.32 -4.92 16.63
C PHE A 145 2.30 -3.63 17.45
N LYS A 146 1.15 -3.28 18.04
CA LYS A 146 1.01 -2.08 18.86
C LYS A 146 1.83 -2.16 20.16
N GLU A 147 1.92 -3.32 20.79
CA GLU A 147 2.80 -3.53 21.95
C GLU A 147 4.27 -3.28 21.61
N TYR A 148 4.69 -3.53 20.38
CA TYR A 148 6.05 -3.27 19.88
C TYR A 148 6.20 -1.91 19.20
N GLY A 149 5.24 -1.01 19.32
CA GLY A 149 5.37 0.40 18.95
C GLY A 149 4.80 0.81 17.61
N ALA A 150 4.03 -0.07 16.93
CA ALA A 150 3.25 0.35 15.78
C ALA A 150 2.16 1.36 16.20
N LEU A 151 1.99 2.42 15.41
CA LEU A 151 1.03 3.49 15.70
C LEU A 151 -0.36 3.16 15.17
N ARG A 152 -0.44 2.63 13.95
CA ARG A 152 -1.70 2.27 13.30
C ARG A 152 -1.51 1.06 12.40
N ILE A 153 -2.51 0.20 12.34
CA ILE A 153 -2.57 -0.94 11.44
C ILE A 153 -3.91 -0.87 10.69
N VAL A 154 -3.86 -1.03 9.38
CA VAL A 154 -5.05 -1.10 8.53
C VAL A 154 -4.95 -2.30 7.60
N GLU A 155 -6.02 -3.08 7.55
CA GLU A 155 -6.21 -4.20 6.61
C GLU A 155 -7.41 -3.87 5.73
N GLY A 156 -7.19 -3.58 4.47
CA GLY A 156 -8.21 -3.24 3.50
C GLY A 156 -8.56 -4.44 2.62
N TRP A 157 -9.81 -4.88 2.63
CA TRP A 157 -10.34 -5.92 1.76
C TRP A 157 -10.74 -5.33 0.42
N GLY A 158 -10.26 -5.92 -0.68
CA GLY A 158 -10.57 -5.46 -2.04
C GLY A 158 -12.05 -5.60 -2.37
N ASP A 159 -12.69 -4.48 -2.67
CA ASP A 159 -14.10 -4.40 -3.08
C ASP A 159 -14.27 -3.76 -4.46
N ASP A 160 -13.21 -3.14 -4.98
CA ASP A 160 -13.15 -2.55 -6.32
C ASP A 160 -11.72 -2.66 -6.86
N VAL A 161 -11.31 -3.88 -7.22
CA VAL A 161 -9.98 -4.19 -7.73
C VAL A 161 -10.08 -4.50 -9.21
N PRO A 162 -9.85 -3.50 -10.10
CA PRO A 162 -10.05 -3.68 -11.54
C PRO A 162 -8.97 -4.55 -12.15
N ASP A 163 -9.33 -5.23 -13.23
CA ASP A 163 -8.36 -5.86 -14.13
C ASP A 163 -7.70 -4.81 -15.01
N GLY A 164 -6.37 -4.83 -15.06
CA GLY A 164 -5.57 -3.94 -15.90
C GLY A 164 -4.81 -4.66 -16.99
N LYS A 165 -4.31 -3.89 -17.96
CA LYS A 165 -3.61 -4.45 -19.13
C LYS A 165 -2.16 -4.83 -18.83
N VAL A 166 -1.45 -3.99 -18.09
CA VAL A 166 0.02 -4.12 -17.86
C VAL A 166 0.31 -4.66 -16.47
N THR A 167 -0.17 -3.98 -15.44
CA THR A 167 0.02 -4.30 -14.01
C THR A 167 -1.31 -4.22 -13.29
N VAL A 168 -1.55 -5.14 -12.33
CA VAL A 168 -2.77 -5.16 -11.50
C VAL A 168 -2.49 -5.87 -10.19
N PHE A 169 -3.28 -5.60 -9.15
CA PHE A 169 -3.15 -6.24 -7.86
C PHE A 169 -3.19 -7.78 -7.94
N ARG A 170 -4.11 -8.36 -8.72
CA ARG A 170 -4.22 -9.83 -8.84
C ARG A 170 -2.95 -10.46 -9.40
N ARG A 171 -2.33 -9.87 -10.42
CA ARG A 171 -1.04 -10.34 -10.97
C ARG A 171 0.14 -10.07 -10.05
N ALA A 172 0.09 -8.97 -9.28
CA ALA A 172 1.15 -8.61 -8.34
C ALA A 172 1.41 -9.71 -7.30
N VAL A 173 0.37 -10.44 -6.91
CA VAL A 173 0.41 -11.52 -5.91
C VAL A 173 0.04 -12.89 -6.49
N GLU A 174 0.02 -13.02 -7.81
CA GLU A 174 -0.36 -14.28 -8.50
C GLU A 174 -1.68 -14.87 -7.96
N ALA A 175 -2.69 -13.99 -7.77
CA ALA A 175 -3.96 -14.37 -7.17
C ALA A 175 -4.70 -15.40 -8.04
N GLU A 176 -5.17 -16.46 -7.42
CA GLU A 176 -5.94 -17.55 -8.02
C GLU A 176 -7.44 -17.21 -8.05
N ASP A 177 -8.22 -18.00 -8.78
CA ASP A 177 -9.67 -17.87 -8.79
C ASP A 177 -10.26 -18.09 -7.40
N GLY A 178 -11.23 -17.25 -7.02
CA GLY A 178 -11.83 -17.27 -5.69
C GLY A 178 -11.02 -16.56 -4.60
N GLU A 179 -9.85 -15.97 -4.92
CA GLU A 179 -9.10 -15.12 -4.00
C GLU A 179 -9.47 -13.65 -4.15
N SER A 180 -9.54 -12.97 -3.03
CA SER A 180 -9.58 -11.51 -2.92
C SER A 180 -8.21 -10.96 -2.60
N ILE A 181 -8.02 -9.67 -2.84
CA ILE A 181 -6.79 -8.96 -2.49
C ILE A 181 -6.98 -8.23 -1.17
N VAL A 182 -6.03 -8.36 -0.28
CA VAL A 182 -5.90 -7.47 0.88
C VAL A 182 -4.74 -6.52 0.61
N PHE A 183 -5.02 -5.22 0.75
CA PHE A 183 -4.02 -4.15 0.73
C PHE A 183 -3.92 -3.60 2.15
N SER A 184 -2.76 -3.75 2.77
CA SER A 184 -2.59 -3.41 4.17
C SER A 184 -1.32 -2.64 4.46
N TRP A 185 -1.32 -1.90 5.57
CA TRP A 185 -0.15 -1.17 6.01
C TRP A 185 -0.08 -1.06 7.54
N ILE A 186 1.15 -0.91 8.01
CA ILE A 186 1.48 -0.65 9.41
C ILE A 186 2.25 0.66 9.47
N GLU A 187 1.78 1.62 10.24
CA GLU A 187 2.43 2.91 10.42
C GLU A 187 3.28 2.91 11.69
N TRP A 188 4.52 3.38 11.55
CA TRP A 188 5.53 3.44 12.59
C TRP A 188 6.01 4.87 12.85
N PRO A 189 6.50 5.22 14.07
CA PRO A 189 7.08 6.53 14.34
C PRO A 189 8.28 6.84 13.44
N SER A 190 9.09 5.83 13.12
CA SER A 190 10.29 5.95 12.30
C SER A 190 10.74 4.58 11.77
N LYS A 191 11.66 4.58 10.80
CA LYS A 191 12.35 3.37 10.35
C LYS A 191 13.04 2.66 11.51
N GLN A 192 13.74 3.40 12.38
CA GLN A 192 14.44 2.82 13.52
C GLN A 192 13.47 2.08 14.47
N ALA A 193 12.32 2.68 14.81
CA ALA A 193 11.32 2.04 15.66
C ALA A 193 10.79 0.73 15.02
N ARG A 194 10.56 0.74 13.72
CA ARG A 194 10.18 -0.46 12.95
C ARG A 194 11.28 -1.52 12.98
N ASP A 195 12.52 -1.14 12.68
CA ASP A 195 13.66 -2.07 12.63
C ASP A 195 13.97 -2.71 14.01
N ASP A 196 13.78 -1.96 15.10
CA ASP A 196 13.91 -2.46 16.46
C ASP A 196 12.75 -3.39 16.88
N ALA A 197 11.57 -3.23 16.28
CA ALA A 197 10.38 -4.03 16.58
C ALA A 197 10.39 -5.39 15.87
N TRP A 198 10.80 -5.45 14.60
CA TRP A 198 10.70 -6.67 13.78
C TRP A 198 11.40 -7.90 14.37
N PRO A 199 12.66 -7.83 14.90
CA PRO A 199 13.28 -8.99 15.53
C PRO A 199 12.50 -9.52 16.75
N LYS A 200 11.87 -8.62 17.51
CA LYS A 200 11.06 -8.96 18.69
C LYS A 200 9.74 -9.60 18.28
N LEU A 201 9.07 -9.04 17.26
CA LEU A 201 7.87 -9.59 16.66
C LEU A 201 8.10 -11.02 16.13
N MET A 202 9.20 -11.24 15.41
CA MET A 202 9.55 -12.57 14.89
C MET A 202 9.88 -13.58 15.98
N ALA A 203 10.32 -13.13 17.15
CA ALA A 203 10.60 -13.98 18.31
C ALA A 203 9.34 -14.25 19.16
N ASP A 204 8.30 -13.42 19.04
CA ASP A 204 7.07 -13.54 19.84
C ASP A 204 6.27 -14.79 19.47
N PRO A 205 5.98 -15.69 20.43
CA PRO A 205 5.21 -16.90 20.16
C PRO A 205 3.82 -16.64 19.54
N ARG A 206 3.21 -15.48 19.85
CA ARG A 206 1.88 -15.09 19.32
C ARG A 206 1.92 -14.77 17.81
N MET A 207 3.11 -14.43 17.28
CA MET A 207 3.32 -14.14 15.85
C MET A 207 3.75 -15.37 15.04
N ARG A 208 3.91 -16.53 15.68
CA ARG A 208 4.31 -17.75 14.96
C ARG A 208 3.20 -18.21 14.03
N PRO A 209 3.50 -18.44 12.73
CA PRO A 209 2.50 -18.94 11.80
C PRO A 209 1.98 -20.31 12.23
N ASP A 210 0.67 -20.45 12.37
CA ASP A 210 0.03 -21.75 12.40
C ASP A 210 -0.14 -22.24 10.96
N LYS A 211 0.86 -22.99 10.47
CA LYS A 211 0.89 -23.49 9.09
C LYS A 211 -0.32 -24.34 8.73
N ALA A 212 -0.96 -24.99 9.72
CA ALA A 212 -2.13 -25.83 9.50
C ALA A 212 -3.41 -25.03 9.27
N ASN A 213 -3.48 -23.81 9.82
CA ASN A 213 -4.66 -22.94 9.80
C ASN A 213 -4.37 -21.55 9.20
N GLN A 214 -3.32 -21.43 8.40
CA GLN A 214 -2.98 -20.15 7.75
C GLN A 214 -4.05 -19.79 6.71
N PRO A 215 -4.72 -18.63 6.82
CA PRO A 215 -5.86 -18.30 5.98
C PRO A 215 -5.47 -17.84 4.57
N PHE A 216 -4.19 -17.69 4.26
CA PHE A 216 -3.65 -17.23 2.98
C PHE A 216 -2.30 -17.86 2.66
N ASP A 217 -1.88 -17.79 1.41
CA ASP A 217 -0.54 -18.23 0.98
C ASP A 217 0.51 -17.12 1.17
N ALA A 218 1.31 -17.25 2.23
CA ALA A 218 2.36 -16.29 2.54
C ALA A 218 3.50 -16.24 1.50
N GLN A 219 3.65 -17.23 0.63
CA GLN A 219 4.70 -17.21 -0.40
C GLN A 219 4.39 -16.21 -1.51
N ARG A 220 3.10 -15.93 -1.72
CA ARG A 220 2.61 -14.96 -2.71
C ARG A 220 2.31 -13.57 -2.13
N MET A 221 2.46 -13.40 -0.83
CA MET A 221 2.40 -12.09 -0.19
C MET A 221 3.61 -11.26 -0.58
N ILE A 222 3.39 -10.02 -1.01
CA ILE A 222 4.46 -9.05 -1.21
C ILE A 222 4.47 -8.02 -0.07
N TYR A 223 5.66 -7.60 0.34
CA TYR A 223 5.83 -6.66 1.44
C TYR A 223 7.06 -5.78 1.25
N GLY A 224 7.09 -4.65 1.94
CA GLY A 224 8.23 -3.73 1.94
C GLY A 224 8.08 -2.62 2.97
N GLY A 225 9.20 -1.97 3.24
CA GLY A 225 9.30 -0.79 4.09
C GLY A 225 9.44 0.48 3.26
N PHE A 226 8.74 1.52 3.66
CA PHE A 226 8.57 2.75 2.90
C PHE A 226 8.73 3.98 3.78
N ALA A 227 9.57 4.93 3.35
CA ALA A 227 9.68 6.23 3.99
C ALA A 227 8.51 7.13 3.58
N ILE A 228 7.80 7.70 4.55
CA ILE A 228 6.70 8.62 4.26
C ILE A 228 7.27 9.91 3.65
N LEU A 229 6.77 10.30 2.49
CA LEU A 229 7.10 11.56 1.79
C LEU A 229 6.09 12.65 2.09
N LEU A 230 4.82 12.30 2.09
CA LEU A 230 3.69 13.17 2.38
C LEU A 230 2.68 12.41 3.23
N ASP A 231 2.15 13.08 4.25
CA ASP A 231 1.01 12.66 5.05
C ASP A 231 0.15 13.91 5.31
N ALA A 232 -0.99 14.02 4.63
CA ALA A 232 -1.79 15.24 4.65
C ALA A 232 -3.29 14.99 4.38
#